data_b2df6286ebad56bd54820cb8e2a5a680
#
_entry.id   b2df6286ebad56bd54820cb8e2a5a680
#
_cell.length_a   1.000
_cell.length_b   1.000
_cell.length_c   1.000
_cell.angle_alpha   90.00
_cell.angle_beta   90.00
_cell.angle_gamma   90.00
#
_symmetry.space_group_name_H-M   'P 1'
#
loop_
_entity.id
_entity.type
_entity.pdbx_description
1 polymer ?
#
loop_
_entity_poly.entity_id
_entity_poly.type
_entity_poly.pdbx_seq_one_letter_code
_entity_poly.pdbx_strand_id
1 'polypeptide(L)'
;MKRIEPGPGQESVWDYPRPPRVELSSRRIRVFFADTLIAESTKAYRVLETSHPPTWYIPREDTKTEFLISGKGSSHCEWKGVATYWTVKVGDQVAENAGWSYEHPSTRFTAIARHLAFYPSRCECYVDEERVQPQPGDFYGGWITSDVVGPFKGSPGTWGW
;
A
#
# COMPACT_ATOMS: atom_id res chain seq x y z
N MET A 1 -8.63 9.36 21.54
CA MET A 1 -8.27 9.63 20.12
C MET A 1 -9.30 10.63 19.55
N LYS A 2 -8.82 11.67 18.91
CA LYS A 2 -9.69 12.68 18.30
C LYS A 2 -9.57 12.62 16.77
N ARG A 3 -10.69 12.38 16.09
CA ARG A 3 -10.73 12.35 14.62
C ARG A 3 -10.45 13.74 14.07
N ILE A 4 -9.77 13.78 12.92
CA ILE A 4 -9.54 15.01 12.17
C ILE A 4 -10.71 15.15 11.19
N GLU A 5 -11.41 16.31 11.24
CA GLU A 5 -12.50 16.55 10.31
C GLU A 5 -11.98 16.76 8.90
N PRO A 6 -12.48 16.01 7.89
CA PRO A 6 -12.03 16.18 6.51
C PRO A 6 -12.55 17.52 5.94
N GLY A 7 -11.67 18.21 5.20
CA GLY A 7 -12.04 19.38 4.43
C GLY A 7 -12.48 19.00 3.02
N PRO A 8 -12.72 20.00 2.13
CA PRO A 8 -13.11 19.71 0.74
C PRO A 8 -12.10 18.82 0.04
N GLY A 9 -12.58 17.79 -0.65
CA GLY A 9 -11.74 16.83 -1.38
C GLY A 9 -10.98 15.86 -0.51
N GLN A 10 -11.22 15.84 0.80
CA GLN A 10 -10.59 14.93 1.73
C GLN A 10 -11.56 13.88 2.24
N GLU A 11 -11.03 12.71 2.62
CA GLU A 11 -11.81 11.66 3.28
C GLU A 11 -11.11 11.26 4.59
N SER A 12 -11.90 10.89 5.60
CA SER A 12 -11.37 10.41 6.87
C SER A 12 -11.20 8.91 6.82
N VAL A 13 -10.02 8.42 7.22
CA VAL A 13 -9.76 6.97 7.28
C VAL A 13 -10.63 6.29 8.36
N TRP A 14 -11.21 7.04 9.27
CA TRP A 14 -12.13 6.50 10.27
C TRP A 14 -13.52 6.19 9.73
N ASP A 15 -13.83 6.65 8.51
CA ASP A 15 -15.04 6.30 7.79
C ASP A 15 -14.89 5.04 6.92
N TYR A 16 -13.68 4.48 6.85
CA TYR A 16 -13.43 3.24 6.12
C TYR A 16 -14.01 2.04 6.89
N PRO A 17 -14.44 0.99 6.17
CA PRO A 17 -15.11 -0.14 6.79
C PRO A 17 -14.18 -1.21 7.34
N ARG A 18 -14.74 -2.10 8.16
CA ARG A 18 -14.20 -3.42 8.46
C ARG A 18 -15.31 -4.45 8.27
N PRO A 19 -15.10 -5.54 7.50
CA PRO A 19 -13.87 -5.87 6.75
C PRO A 19 -13.50 -4.78 5.73
N PRO A 20 -12.22 -4.72 5.33
CA PRO A 20 -11.78 -3.69 4.38
C PRO A 20 -12.52 -3.75 3.04
N ARG A 21 -12.72 -2.57 2.42
CA ARG A 21 -13.33 -2.45 1.09
C ARG A 21 -12.25 -2.36 0.02
N VAL A 22 -12.46 -3.03 -1.11
CA VAL A 22 -11.61 -2.95 -2.29
C VAL A 22 -12.26 -2.00 -3.30
N GLU A 23 -11.49 -1.03 -3.78
CA GLU A 23 -12.00 0.00 -4.70
C GLU A 23 -11.03 0.21 -5.86
N LEU A 24 -11.53 0.07 -7.09
CA LEU A 24 -10.75 0.36 -8.30
C LEU A 24 -10.56 1.88 -8.42
N SER A 25 -9.35 2.30 -8.75
CA SER A 25 -9.04 3.72 -8.95
C SER A 25 -8.43 3.96 -10.32
N SER A 26 -8.79 5.08 -10.95
CA SER A 26 -8.19 5.51 -12.21
C SER A 26 -7.04 6.50 -12.01
N ARG A 27 -6.67 6.79 -10.77
CA ARG A 27 -5.55 7.70 -10.48
C ARG A 27 -4.24 7.09 -10.95
N ARG A 28 -3.29 7.93 -11.32
CA ARG A 28 -1.97 7.49 -11.79
C ARG A 28 -1.08 7.14 -10.60
N ILE A 29 -0.67 5.90 -10.55
CA ILE A 29 0.21 5.39 -9.49
C ILE A 29 1.58 5.12 -10.09
N ARG A 30 2.64 5.60 -9.43
CA ARG A 30 4.02 5.37 -9.84
C ARG A 30 4.86 4.97 -8.64
N VAL A 31 5.76 4.02 -8.86
CA VAL A 31 6.71 3.56 -7.84
C VAL A 31 8.10 3.58 -8.47
N PHE A 32 9.04 4.26 -7.80
CA PHE A 32 10.44 4.36 -8.21
C PHE A 32 11.35 3.80 -7.13
N PHE A 33 12.47 3.25 -7.55
CA PHE A 33 13.57 2.90 -6.65
C PHE A 33 14.88 3.12 -7.40
N ALA A 34 15.88 3.73 -6.75
CA ALA A 34 17.18 4.04 -7.35
C ALA A 34 17.02 4.74 -8.70
N ASP A 35 16.17 5.76 -8.76
CA ASP A 35 15.85 6.56 -9.94
C ASP A 35 15.27 5.75 -11.10
N THR A 36 14.79 4.53 -10.83
CA THR A 36 14.24 3.62 -11.84
C THR A 36 12.75 3.41 -11.60
N LEU A 37 11.95 3.54 -12.65
CA LEU A 37 10.51 3.28 -12.58
C LEU A 37 10.29 1.76 -12.40
N ILE A 38 9.66 1.38 -11.29
CA ILE A 38 9.35 -0.01 -10.95
C ILE A 38 7.94 -0.38 -11.36
N ALA A 39 6.99 0.55 -11.20
CA ALA A 39 5.60 0.31 -11.55
C ALA A 39 4.91 1.60 -11.91
N GLU A 40 3.95 1.49 -12.85
CA GLU A 40 3.07 2.61 -13.22
C GLU A 40 1.73 2.06 -13.68
N SER A 41 0.64 2.58 -13.10
CA SER A 41 -0.70 2.07 -13.42
C SER A 41 -1.76 3.14 -13.25
N THR A 42 -2.82 3.05 -14.06
CA THR A 42 -4.05 3.84 -13.88
C THR A 42 -5.24 2.92 -13.59
N LYS A 43 -4.97 1.69 -13.14
CA LYS A 43 -6.01 0.70 -12.79
C LYS A 43 -5.64 -0.07 -11.52
N ALA A 44 -5.00 0.61 -10.57
CA ALA A 44 -4.70 0.05 -9.27
C ALA A 44 -5.95 0.00 -8.38
N TYR A 45 -5.94 -0.87 -7.39
CA TYR A 45 -6.97 -0.94 -6.37
C TYR A 45 -6.51 -0.31 -5.09
N ARG A 46 -7.44 0.37 -4.38
CA ARG A 46 -7.23 0.80 -3.00
C ARG A 46 -7.92 -0.21 -2.08
N VAL A 47 -7.25 -0.59 -1.02
CA VAL A 47 -7.88 -1.33 0.07
C VAL A 47 -8.06 -0.37 1.24
N LEU A 48 -9.29 -0.20 1.67
CA LEU A 48 -9.71 0.82 2.63
C LEU A 48 -10.19 0.15 3.91
N GLU A 49 -9.43 0.35 4.98
CA GLU A 49 -9.71 -0.23 6.30
C GLU A 49 -9.70 0.87 7.36
N THR A 50 -10.66 0.82 8.28
CA THR A 50 -10.79 1.78 9.39
C THR A 50 -9.43 2.06 10.04
N SER A 51 -9.09 3.31 10.24
CA SER A 51 -7.89 3.83 10.89
C SER A 51 -6.59 3.73 10.09
N HIS A 52 -6.62 3.09 8.93
CA HIS A 52 -5.44 2.98 8.05
C HIS A 52 -5.54 3.91 6.86
N PRO A 53 -4.43 4.56 6.42
CA PRO A 53 -4.44 5.16 5.09
C PRO A 53 -4.62 4.08 4.03
N PRO A 54 -5.08 4.44 2.82
CA PRO A 54 -5.28 3.44 1.77
C PRO A 54 -4.02 2.66 1.45
N THR A 55 -4.15 1.35 1.27
CA THR A 55 -3.08 0.52 0.72
C THR A 55 -3.36 0.31 -0.76
N TRP A 56 -2.36 0.55 -1.60
CA TRP A 56 -2.51 0.49 -3.05
C TRP A 56 -1.92 -0.80 -3.60
N TYR A 57 -2.69 -1.47 -4.44
CA TYR A 57 -2.32 -2.74 -5.08
C TYR A 57 -2.28 -2.54 -6.58
N ILE A 58 -1.11 -2.76 -7.17
CA ILE A 58 -0.82 -2.48 -8.58
C ILE A 58 -0.85 -3.78 -9.36
N PRO A 59 -1.54 -3.82 -10.53
CA PRO A 59 -1.54 -5.01 -11.37
C PRO A 59 -0.12 -5.46 -11.69
N ARG A 60 0.14 -6.76 -11.63
CA ARG A 60 1.48 -7.31 -11.91
C ARG A 60 1.94 -6.96 -13.31
N GLU A 61 1.04 -6.91 -14.27
CA GLU A 61 1.33 -6.51 -15.65
C GLU A 61 1.82 -5.07 -15.79
N ASP A 62 1.48 -4.20 -14.83
CA ASP A 62 1.93 -2.80 -14.80
C ASP A 62 3.18 -2.63 -13.93
N THR A 63 3.78 -3.73 -13.49
CA THR A 63 4.98 -3.75 -12.64
C THR A 63 6.12 -4.39 -13.41
N LYS A 64 7.31 -3.78 -13.35
CA LYS A 64 8.52 -4.33 -13.97
C LYS A 64 9.10 -5.39 -13.05
N THR A 65 8.61 -6.63 -13.19
CA THR A 65 8.94 -7.74 -12.30
C THR A 65 10.40 -8.18 -12.37
N GLU A 66 11.12 -7.78 -13.42
CA GLU A 66 12.57 -8.04 -13.52
C GLU A 66 13.36 -7.39 -12.36
N PHE A 67 12.78 -6.39 -11.70
CA PHE A 67 13.41 -5.75 -10.53
C PHE A 67 12.99 -6.38 -9.20
N LEU A 68 12.18 -7.44 -9.24
CA LEU A 68 11.68 -8.10 -8.03
C LEU A 68 12.38 -9.45 -7.85
N ILE A 69 12.87 -9.67 -6.64
CA ILE A 69 13.37 -10.99 -6.21
C ILE A 69 12.64 -11.39 -4.94
N SER A 70 12.66 -12.67 -4.61
CA SER A 70 11.98 -13.17 -3.40
C SER A 70 12.47 -12.45 -2.17
N GLY A 71 11.53 -11.99 -1.34
CA GLY A 71 11.82 -11.42 -0.05
C GLY A 71 11.98 -12.49 1.02
N LYS A 72 12.02 -12.06 2.27
CA LYS A 72 12.23 -12.94 3.43
C LYS A 72 11.00 -12.97 4.31
N GLY A 73 10.62 -14.18 4.73
CA GLY A 73 9.52 -14.38 5.63
C GLY A 73 8.16 -14.22 4.96
N SER A 74 7.14 -14.22 5.79
CA SER A 74 5.75 -14.01 5.36
C SER A 74 4.99 -13.41 6.54
N SER A 75 3.79 -12.88 6.27
CA SER A 75 2.89 -12.43 7.31
C SER A 75 1.46 -12.87 6.97
N HIS A 76 0.62 -12.93 7.99
CA HIS A 76 -0.78 -13.31 7.83
C HIS A 76 -1.67 -12.13 8.14
N CYS A 77 -2.55 -11.79 7.20
CA CYS A 77 -3.60 -10.80 7.40
C CYS A 77 -4.91 -11.54 7.69
N GLU A 78 -5.58 -11.15 8.76
CA GLU A 78 -6.88 -11.71 9.15
C GLU A 78 -7.89 -11.69 8.01
N TRP A 79 -7.87 -10.63 7.20
CA TRP A 79 -8.84 -10.44 6.12
C TRP A 79 -8.37 -11.00 4.78
N LYS A 80 -7.07 -10.87 4.45
CA LYS A 80 -6.55 -11.12 3.10
C LYS A 80 -5.82 -12.44 2.92
N GLY A 81 -5.27 -12.99 4.01
CA GLY A 81 -4.51 -14.24 3.95
C GLY A 81 -3.01 -14.05 4.13
N VAL A 82 -2.20 -14.91 3.51
CA VAL A 82 -0.75 -14.89 3.66
C VAL A 82 -0.11 -13.95 2.64
N ALA A 83 0.69 -12.99 3.11
CA ALA A 83 1.45 -12.10 2.27
C ALA A 83 2.78 -12.74 1.87
N THR A 84 3.14 -12.60 0.59
CA THR A 84 4.45 -12.94 0.04
C THR A 84 5.24 -11.65 -0.09
N TYR A 85 6.46 -11.60 0.45
CA TYR A 85 7.30 -10.42 0.37
C TYR A 85 8.23 -10.43 -0.83
N TRP A 86 8.49 -9.23 -1.35
CA TRP A 86 9.36 -9.01 -2.49
C TRP A 86 10.42 -7.98 -2.15
N THR A 87 11.65 -8.29 -2.57
CA THR A 87 12.78 -7.36 -2.48
C THR A 87 12.95 -6.70 -3.84
N VAL A 88 13.13 -5.38 -3.86
CA VAL A 88 13.39 -4.63 -5.09
C VAL A 88 14.89 -4.49 -5.25
N LYS A 89 15.41 -4.88 -6.43
CA LYS A 89 16.82 -4.77 -6.74
C LYS A 89 17.02 -4.09 -8.08
N VAL A 90 17.80 -3.00 -8.06
CA VAL A 90 18.19 -2.24 -9.26
C VAL A 90 19.71 -2.13 -9.25
N GLY A 91 20.40 -2.85 -10.14
CA GLY A 91 21.85 -2.91 -10.10
C GLY A 91 22.33 -3.45 -8.74
N ASP A 92 23.20 -2.69 -8.07
CA ASP A 92 23.72 -3.06 -6.76
C ASP A 92 22.87 -2.53 -5.60
N GLN A 93 21.82 -1.75 -5.89
CA GLN A 93 20.96 -1.20 -4.86
C GLN A 93 19.80 -2.14 -4.58
N VAL A 94 19.53 -2.34 -3.28
CA VAL A 94 18.55 -3.31 -2.80
C VAL A 94 17.65 -2.67 -1.76
N ALA A 95 16.35 -2.82 -1.92
CA ALA A 95 15.35 -2.49 -0.89
C ALA A 95 14.71 -3.80 -0.44
N GLU A 96 15.18 -4.33 0.69
CA GLU A 96 14.74 -5.62 1.21
C GLU A 96 13.29 -5.53 1.70
N ASN A 97 12.46 -6.52 1.28
CA ASN A 97 11.05 -6.59 1.63
C ASN A 97 10.31 -5.27 1.37
N ALA A 98 10.59 -4.65 0.24
CA ALA A 98 10.00 -3.35 -0.12
C ALA A 98 8.57 -3.47 -0.64
N GLY A 99 8.14 -4.66 -1.01
CA GLY A 99 6.80 -4.90 -1.52
C GLY A 99 6.24 -6.23 -1.03
N TRP A 100 4.96 -6.43 -1.28
CA TRP A 100 4.29 -7.69 -0.98
C TRP A 100 3.14 -7.92 -1.94
N SER A 101 2.67 -9.17 -1.97
CA SER A 101 1.48 -9.56 -2.71
C SER A 101 0.74 -10.66 -1.95
N TYR A 102 -0.54 -10.82 -2.27
CA TYR A 102 -1.33 -11.96 -1.82
C TYR A 102 -1.56 -12.86 -3.02
N GLU A 103 -0.81 -13.96 -3.11
CA GLU A 103 -0.91 -14.87 -4.26
C GLU A 103 -2.23 -15.66 -4.24
N HIS A 104 -2.73 -15.96 -3.05
CA HIS A 104 -3.98 -16.70 -2.85
C HIS A 104 -4.83 -16.01 -1.77
N PRO A 105 -5.36 -14.80 -2.04
CA PRO A 105 -6.15 -14.09 -1.04
C PRO A 105 -7.50 -14.78 -0.80
N SER A 106 -8.13 -14.44 0.32
CA SER A 106 -9.51 -14.88 0.57
C SER A 106 -10.44 -14.38 -0.54
N THR A 107 -11.59 -15.04 -0.69
CA THR A 107 -12.55 -14.75 -1.78
C THR A 107 -12.91 -13.26 -1.88
N ARG A 108 -13.07 -12.58 -0.75
CA ARG A 108 -13.42 -11.16 -0.70
C ARG A 108 -12.37 -10.28 -1.38
N PHE A 109 -11.12 -10.71 -1.42
CA PHE A 109 -9.99 -9.94 -1.96
C PHE A 109 -9.44 -10.50 -3.26
N THR A 110 -10.22 -11.31 -3.98
CA THR A 110 -9.79 -11.89 -5.27
C THR A 110 -9.34 -10.82 -6.26
N ALA A 111 -9.94 -9.63 -6.24
CA ALA A 111 -9.58 -8.56 -7.17
C ALA A 111 -8.12 -8.12 -7.05
N ILE A 112 -7.50 -8.26 -5.88
CA ILE A 112 -6.09 -7.89 -5.69
C ILE A 112 -5.14 -9.09 -5.73
N ALA A 113 -5.63 -10.28 -6.11
CA ALA A 113 -4.77 -11.45 -6.23
C ALA A 113 -3.56 -11.15 -7.12
N ARG A 114 -2.36 -11.44 -6.63
CA ARG A 114 -1.08 -11.26 -7.29
C ARG A 114 -0.70 -9.81 -7.62
N HIS A 115 -1.51 -8.83 -7.21
CA HIS A 115 -1.14 -7.42 -7.33
C HIS A 115 -0.01 -7.09 -6.37
N LEU A 116 0.80 -6.09 -6.72
CA LEU A 116 1.96 -5.67 -5.93
C LEU A 116 1.62 -4.42 -5.12
N ALA A 117 1.96 -4.47 -3.84
CA ALA A 117 1.91 -3.31 -2.94
C ALA A 117 3.33 -2.97 -2.50
N PHE A 118 3.63 -1.69 -2.29
CA PHE A 118 4.97 -1.23 -1.95
C PHE A 118 4.96 -0.34 -0.72
N TYR A 119 6.01 -0.45 0.10
CA TYR A 119 6.21 0.43 1.26
C TYR A 119 6.77 1.78 0.81
N PRO A 120 6.05 2.89 1.10
CA PRO A 120 6.57 4.22 0.74
C PRO A 120 7.84 4.62 1.50
N SER A 121 8.18 3.91 2.58
CA SER A 121 9.43 4.12 3.30
C SER A 121 10.64 3.51 2.59
N ARG A 122 10.42 2.58 1.65
CA ARG A 122 11.49 1.84 0.97
C ARG A 122 11.56 2.14 -0.53
N CYS A 123 10.48 2.65 -1.10
CA CYS A 123 10.41 3.08 -2.49
C CYS A 123 9.78 4.47 -2.56
N GLU A 124 10.06 5.20 -3.65
CA GLU A 124 9.40 6.48 -3.89
C GLU A 124 8.06 6.22 -4.56
N CYS A 125 6.99 6.52 -3.87
CA CYS A 125 5.63 6.29 -4.36
C CYS A 125 4.91 7.60 -4.61
N TYR A 126 4.12 7.64 -5.69
CA TYR A 126 3.34 8.81 -6.09
C TYR A 126 1.92 8.43 -6.41
N VAL A 127 0.98 9.25 -5.97
CA VAL A 127 -0.41 9.23 -6.42
C VAL A 127 -0.63 10.52 -7.20
N ASP A 128 -0.90 10.42 -8.49
CA ASP A 128 -0.87 11.53 -9.43
C ASP A 128 0.50 12.21 -9.35
N GLU A 129 0.58 13.50 -9.04
CA GLU A 129 1.86 14.20 -8.91
C GLU A 129 2.35 14.31 -7.47
N GLU A 130 1.59 13.75 -6.51
CA GLU A 130 1.92 13.89 -5.09
C GLU A 130 2.80 12.75 -4.59
N ARG A 131 3.91 13.11 -3.89
CA ARG A 131 4.74 12.15 -3.18
C ARG A 131 4.02 11.62 -1.96
N VAL A 132 3.93 10.30 -1.87
CA VAL A 132 3.26 9.60 -0.75
C VAL A 132 4.13 9.62 0.50
N GLN A 133 3.50 9.79 1.66
CA GLN A 133 4.14 9.65 2.96
C GLN A 133 3.83 8.27 3.55
N PRO A 134 4.80 7.63 4.23
CA PRO A 134 4.55 6.32 4.82
C PRO A 134 3.65 6.39 6.05
N GLN A 135 2.91 5.32 6.27
CA GLN A 135 2.12 5.15 7.49
C GLN A 135 3.03 5.05 8.71
N PRO A 136 2.67 5.68 9.84
CA PRO A 136 3.48 5.60 11.07
C PRO A 136 3.77 4.16 11.48
N GLY A 137 4.94 3.90 12.06
CA GLY A 137 5.36 2.62 12.59
C GLY A 137 5.93 1.66 11.55
N ASP A 138 5.76 1.92 10.26
CA ASP A 138 6.34 1.16 9.14
C ASP A 138 6.02 -0.34 9.11
N PHE A 139 5.06 -0.80 9.90
CA PHE A 139 4.58 -2.20 9.84
C PHE A 139 3.53 -2.37 8.76
N TYR A 140 2.55 -1.47 8.74
CA TYR A 140 1.54 -1.42 7.69
C TYR A 140 2.06 -0.55 6.55
N GLY A 141 1.67 -0.85 5.33
CA GLY A 141 2.16 -0.16 4.15
C GLY A 141 1.18 0.81 3.53
N GLY A 142 0.33 1.45 4.33
CA GLY A 142 -0.63 2.43 3.83
C GLY A 142 0.05 3.70 3.31
N TRP A 143 -0.60 4.32 2.34
CA TRP A 143 -0.08 5.50 1.63
C TRP A 143 -0.82 6.75 2.07
N ILE A 144 -0.11 7.68 2.70
CA ILE A 144 -0.69 8.96 3.12
C ILE A 144 -0.49 10.00 2.03
N THR A 145 -1.61 10.56 1.58
CA THR A 145 -1.66 11.68 0.63
C THR A 145 -2.48 12.80 1.24
N SER A 146 -2.44 13.99 0.62
CA SER A 146 -3.14 15.17 1.15
C SER A 146 -4.66 15.04 1.17
N ASP A 147 -5.22 14.07 0.43
CA ASP A 147 -6.68 13.86 0.36
C ASP A 147 -7.22 12.87 1.40
N VAL A 148 -6.37 12.38 2.31
CA VAL A 148 -6.82 11.55 3.43
C VAL A 148 -6.38 12.17 4.75
N VAL A 149 -7.25 12.08 5.75
CA VAL A 149 -6.96 12.59 7.10
C VAL A 149 -7.14 11.51 8.14
N GLY A 150 -6.35 11.62 9.23
CA GLY A 150 -6.27 10.64 10.28
C GLY A 150 -7.03 11.01 11.55
N PRO A 151 -6.47 10.67 12.69
CA PRO A 151 -5.15 10.10 12.91
C PRO A 151 -5.01 8.68 12.38
N PHE A 152 -3.77 8.27 12.05
CA PHE A 152 -3.49 6.97 11.43
C PHE A 152 -2.93 5.98 12.45
N LYS A 153 -3.40 4.72 12.37
CA LYS A 153 -2.83 3.62 13.16
C LYS A 153 -1.37 3.40 12.75
N GLY A 154 -0.53 2.99 13.71
CA GLY A 154 0.87 2.64 13.47
C GLY A 154 1.83 3.14 14.53
N SER A 155 1.56 4.31 15.13
CA SER A 155 2.38 4.84 16.22
C SER A 155 2.17 4.03 17.51
N PRO A 156 3.12 4.09 18.46
CA PRO A 156 2.93 3.44 19.77
C PRO A 156 1.61 3.88 20.42
N GLY A 157 0.87 2.92 20.99
CA GLY A 157 -0.41 3.18 21.64
C GLY A 157 -1.62 3.08 20.72
N THR A 158 -1.45 2.78 19.44
CA THR A 158 -2.55 2.71 18.46
C THR A 158 -2.96 1.29 18.07
N TRP A 159 -2.33 0.28 18.64
CA TRP A 159 -2.52 -1.12 18.21
C TRP A 159 -3.95 -1.64 18.37
N GLY A 160 -4.73 -1.01 19.25
CA GLY A 160 -6.15 -1.36 19.44
C GLY A 160 -7.10 -0.62 18.49
N TRP A 161 -6.61 0.20 17.62
CA TRP A 161 -7.44 1.01 16.70
C TRP A 161 -8.02 0.14 15.55
#